data_fb46a1f20087ba50e8d6500d0b2bf670
#
_entry.id   fb46a1f20087ba50e8d6500d0b2bf670
#
_cell.length_a   1.000
_cell.length_b   1.000
_cell.length_c   1.000
_cell.angle_alpha   90.00
_cell.angle_beta   90.00
_cell.angle_gamma   90.00
#
_symmetry.space_group_name_H-M   'P 1'
#
loop_
_entity.id
_entity.type
_entity.pdbx_description
1 polymer ?
#
loop_
_entity_poly.entity_id
_entity_poly.type
_entity_poly.pdbx_seq_one_letter_code
_entity_poly.pdbx_strand_id
1 'polypeptide(L)'
;MSTDETLTALSFTVSGRIARPCEQVYEAVADPEQLSRYFTTGGAHGRLEPGADVTWDFADFPGRFPVTVVEADPPRRLVIEWGGEATAGEGGTTRTEFAFEPVDDGARTLVTITESSWRPTPDGARAAFGNCEGWTSMLNALKAWLEHGVNLREGFYR
;
A
#
# COMPACT_ATOMS: atom_id res chain seq x y z
N MET A 1 10.81 37.82 11.89
CA MET A 1 11.81 36.81 11.55
C MET A 1 11.09 35.62 10.91
N SER A 2 11.37 35.37 9.64
CA SER A 2 10.89 34.13 9.01
C SER A 2 11.78 32.99 9.48
N THR A 3 11.22 32.01 10.21
CA THR A 3 11.88 30.74 10.36
C THR A 3 11.76 30.03 9.02
N ASP A 4 12.87 29.88 8.34
CA ASP A 4 12.95 29.11 7.10
C ASP A 4 12.79 27.62 7.49
N GLU A 5 11.54 27.16 7.50
CA GLU A 5 11.26 25.75 7.79
C GLU A 5 11.63 24.92 6.56
N THR A 6 12.72 24.19 6.66
CA THR A 6 13.15 23.28 5.60
C THR A 6 12.48 21.92 5.81
N LEU A 7 11.79 21.43 4.79
CA LEU A 7 11.22 20.09 4.78
C LEU A 7 12.35 19.06 4.76
N THR A 8 12.47 18.26 5.81
CA THR A 8 13.55 17.27 5.97
C THR A 8 13.07 15.82 5.80
N ALA A 9 11.76 15.57 5.90
CA ALA A 9 11.16 14.26 5.73
C ALA A 9 9.79 14.41 5.09
N LEU A 10 9.39 13.42 4.32
CA LEU A 10 8.12 13.42 3.63
C LEU A 10 7.49 12.03 3.73
N SER A 11 6.31 11.96 4.34
CA SER A 11 5.52 10.74 4.48
C SER A 11 4.04 11.09 4.48
N PHE A 12 3.20 10.09 4.26
CA PHE A 12 1.76 10.22 4.44
C PHE A 12 1.19 8.97 5.10
N THR A 13 0.01 9.11 5.67
CA THR A 13 -0.74 8.03 6.28
C THR A 13 -2.19 8.10 5.81
N VAL A 14 -2.72 6.97 5.37
CA VAL A 14 -4.13 6.80 5.04
C VAL A 14 -4.71 5.67 5.89
N SER A 15 -5.99 5.72 6.22
CA SER A 15 -6.61 4.69 7.03
C SER A 15 -8.09 4.53 6.71
N GLY A 16 -8.62 3.37 7.05
CA GLY A 16 -10.04 3.06 6.88
C GLY A 16 -10.42 1.79 7.63
N ARG A 17 -11.70 1.65 7.91
CA ARG A 17 -12.25 0.49 8.61
C ARG A 17 -12.92 -0.46 7.63
N ILE A 18 -12.62 -1.75 7.79
CA ILE A 18 -13.18 -2.82 6.99
C ILE A 18 -13.95 -3.76 7.91
N ALA A 19 -15.18 -4.09 7.56
CA ALA A 19 -16.08 -4.91 8.37
C ALA A 19 -15.77 -6.39 8.22
N ARG A 20 -14.51 -6.75 8.49
CA ARG A 20 -13.98 -8.13 8.53
C ARG A 20 -12.90 -8.23 9.61
N PRO A 21 -12.66 -9.41 10.18
CA PRO A 21 -11.57 -9.60 11.16
C PRO A 21 -10.19 -9.45 10.53
N CYS A 22 -9.20 -9.14 11.35
CA CYS A 22 -7.81 -8.88 10.93
C CYS A 22 -7.23 -10.01 10.07
N GLU A 23 -7.50 -11.24 10.40
CA GLU A 23 -6.99 -12.41 9.66
C GLU A 23 -7.43 -12.37 8.19
N GLN A 24 -8.68 -12.03 7.93
CA GLN A 24 -9.21 -11.93 6.56
C GLN A 24 -8.65 -10.71 5.82
N VAL A 25 -8.53 -9.58 6.50
CA VAL A 25 -8.04 -8.34 5.89
C VAL A 25 -6.55 -8.47 5.57
N TYR A 26 -5.77 -9.03 6.49
CA TYR A 26 -4.35 -9.31 6.28
C TYR A 26 -4.14 -10.24 5.07
N GLU A 27 -4.88 -11.34 5.00
CA GLU A 27 -4.78 -12.29 3.89
C GLU A 27 -5.14 -11.65 2.55
N ALA A 28 -6.11 -10.76 2.51
CA ALA A 28 -6.49 -10.06 1.29
C ALA A 28 -5.36 -9.17 0.74
N VAL A 29 -4.44 -8.72 1.58
CA VAL A 29 -3.27 -7.94 1.19
C VAL A 29 -2.06 -8.85 0.90
N ALA A 30 -1.84 -9.88 1.73
CA ALA A 30 -0.66 -10.75 1.64
C ALA A 30 -0.76 -11.80 0.54
N ASP A 31 -1.96 -12.29 0.24
CA ASP A 31 -2.20 -13.32 -0.77
C ASP A 31 -2.24 -12.69 -2.17
N PRO A 32 -1.32 -13.08 -3.07
CA PRO A 32 -1.27 -12.50 -4.42
C PRO A 32 -2.54 -12.77 -5.24
N GLU A 33 -3.20 -13.90 -5.03
CA GLU A 33 -4.45 -14.21 -5.73
C GLU A 33 -5.57 -13.25 -5.32
N GLN A 34 -5.72 -12.96 -4.03
CA GLN A 34 -6.70 -12.01 -3.55
C GLN A 34 -6.37 -10.58 -3.97
N LEU A 35 -5.11 -10.17 -3.82
CA LEU A 35 -4.65 -8.84 -4.18
C LEU A 35 -4.89 -8.53 -5.66
N SER A 36 -4.77 -9.54 -6.53
CA SER A 36 -5.01 -9.42 -7.96
C SER A 36 -6.48 -9.18 -8.32
N ARG A 37 -7.40 -9.40 -7.41
CA ARG A 37 -8.85 -9.23 -7.66
C ARG A 37 -9.33 -7.80 -7.44
N TYR A 38 -8.58 -6.99 -6.69
CA TYR A 38 -9.05 -5.64 -6.35
C TYR A 38 -7.97 -4.55 -6.44
N PHE A 39 -6.71 -4.89 -6.64
CA PHE A 39 -5.61 -3.90 -6.63
C PHE A 39 -4.65 -4.07 -7.80
N THR A 40 -3.95 -5.19 -7.89
CA THR A 40 -2.96 -5.43 -8.95
C THR A 40 -3.65 -5.96 -10.22
N THR A 41 -4.08 -5.06 -11.08
CA THR A 41 -4.88 -5.39 -12.29
C THR A 41 -4.13 -6.22 -13.32
N GLY A 42 -2.80 -6.15 -13.34
CA GLY A 42 -1.94 -7.00 -14.18
C GLY A 42 -1.46 -8.26 -13.48
N GLY A 43 -1.79 -8.42 -12.20
CA GLY A 43 -1.45 -9.57 -11.38
C GLY A 43 -0.38 -9.30 -10.33
N ALA A 44 -0.53 -9.90 -9.17
CA ALA A 44 0.51 -9.98 -8.15
C ALA A 44 1.12 -11.38 -8.19
N HIS A 45 2.43 -11.45 -8.01
CA HIS A 45 3.18 -12.70 -7.94
C HIS A 45 3.97 -12.74 -6.65
N GLY A 46 3.86 -13.85 -5.92
CA GLY A 46 4.52 -14.04 -4.64
C GLY A 46 3.69 -13.51 -3.47
N ARG A 47 3.66 -14.31 -2.41
CA ARG A 47 3.04 -13.93 -1.14
C ARG A 47 3.93 -12.91 -0.43
N LEU A 48 3.34 -11.95 0.28
CA LEU A 48 4.09 -10.98 1.07
C LEU A 48 4.71 -11.65 2.30
N GLU A 49 5.87 -12.24 2.10
CA GLU A 49 6.70 -12.88 3.13
C GLU A 49 8.16 -12.46 2.94
N PRO A 50 8.94 -12.28 4.02
CA PRO A 50 10.36 -11.98 3.91
C PRO A 50 11.10 -13.05 3.10
N GLY A 51 11.93 -12.62 2.15
CA GLY A 51 12.69 -13.49 1.26
C GLY A 51 11.92 -14.02 0.04
N ALA A 52 10.62 -13.73 -0.07
CA ALA A 52 9.84 -14.08 -1.25
C ALA A 52 10.21 -13.18 -2.44
N ASP A 53 10.12 -13.75 -3.64
CA ASP A 53 10.24 -13.00 -4.88
C ASP A 53 8.85 -12.46 -5.25
N VAL A 54 8.64 -11.16 -4.99
CA VAL A 54 7.34 -10.51 -5.14
C VAL A 54 7.40 -9.45 -6.23
N THR A 55 6.43 -9.50 -7.13
CA THR A 55 6.22 -8.46 -8.15
C THR A 55 4.75 -8.09 -8.25
N TRP A 56 4.49 -6.80 -8.47
CA TRP A 56 3.18 -6.26 -8.74
C TRP A 56 3.11 -5.66 -10.14
N ASP A 57 2.04 -5.97 -10.85
CA ASP A 57 1.79 -5.48 -12.20
C ASP A 57 0.41 -4.82 -12.26
N PHE A 58 0.36 -3.63 -12.86
CA PHE A 58 -0.88 -2.87 -13.05
C PHE A 58 -1.12 -2.71 -14.55
N ALA A 59 -2.25 -3.22 -15.04
CA ALA A 59 -2.55 -3.21 -16.46
C ALA A 59 -2.64 -1.80 -17.06
N ASP A 60 -3.00 -0.81 -16.25
CA ASP A 60 -3.11 0.59 -16.65
C ASP A 60 -1.84 1.42 -16.41
N PHE A 61 -0.84 0.85 -15.74
CA PHE A 61 0.47 1.47 -15.54
C PHE A 61 1.55 0.49 -15.99
N PRO A 62 2.14 0.67 -17.19
CA PRO A 62 3.09 -0.29 -17.74
C PRO A 62 4.33 -0.48 -16.85
N GLY A 63 4.74 -1.72 -16.70
CA GLY A 63 5.90 -2.12 -15.93
C GLY A 63 5.54 -3.06 -14.80
N ARG A 64 6.49 -3.91 -14.47
CA ARG A 64 6.37 -4.83 -13.34
C ARG A 64 7.21 -4.27 -12.20
N PHE A 65 6.58 -4.05 -11.05
CA PHE A 65 7.24 -3.44 -9.90
C PHE A 65 7.74 -4.52 -8.95
N PRO A 66 9.06 -4.60 -8.69
CA PRO A 66 9.55 -5.49 -7.64
C PRO A 66 9.16 -4.94 -6.26
N VAL A 67 8.77 -5.85 -5.38
CA VAL A 67 8.38 -5.54 -4.00
C VAL A 67 9.24 -6.37 -3.07
N THR A 68 9.98 -5.69 -2.18
CA THR A 68 10.77 -6.37 -1.14
C THR A 68 9.99 -6.36 0.16
N VAL A 69 9.75 -7.54 0.72
CA VAL A 69 9.08 -7.65 2.03
C VAL A 69 10.13 -7.59 3.13
N VAL A 70 10.04 -6.55 3.95
CA VAL A 70 10.96 -6.31 5.08
C VAL A 70 10.51 -7.05 6.32
N GLU A 71 9.18 -7.03 6.58
CA GLU A 71 8.59 -7.62 7.77
C GLU A 71 7.18 -8.14 7.45
N ALA A 72 6.86 -9.31 7.96
CA ALA A 72 5.51 -9.84 7.95
C ALA A 72 5.20 -10.42 9.33
N ASP A 73 4.23 -9.83 10.03
CA ASP A 73 3.74 -10.26 11.33
C ASP A 73 2.22 -10.46 11.25
N PRO A 74 1.76 -11.62 10.73
CA PRO A 74 0.34 -11.89 10.60
C PRO A 74 -0.36 -11.97 11.96
N PRO A 75 -1.57 -11.45 12.12
CA PRO A 75 -2.34 -10.69 11.16
C PRO A 75 -2.27 -9.18 11.41
N ARG A 76 -1.15 -8.65 11.89
CA ARG A 76 -1.03 -7.29 12.46
C ARG A 76 -0.24 -6.32 11.60
N ARG A 77 0.79 -6.78 10.90
CA ARG A 77 1.73 -5.86 10.27
C ARG A 77 2.39 -6.44 9.03
N LEU A 78 2.54 -5.61 8.01
CA LEU A 78 3.34 -5.85 6.82
C LEU A 78 4.19 -4.61 6.55
N VAL A 79 5.45 -4.80 6.21
CA VAL A 79 6.35 -3.72 5.78
C VAL A 79 7.00 -4.12 4.47
N ILE A 80 6.87 -3.27 3.48
CA ILE A 80 7.46 -3.47 2.15
C ILE A 80 8.31 -2.27 1.73
N GLU A 81 9.24 -2.51 0.83
CA GLU A 81 9.98 -1.48 0.12
C GLU A 81 9.76 -1.68 -1.38
N TRP A 82 9.44 -0.59 -2.07
CA TRP A 82 9.17 -0.60 -3.50
C TRP A 82 9.32 0.81 -4.10
N GLY A 83 9.13 0.95 -5.41
CA GLY A 83 9.00 2.22 -6.07
C GLY A 83 10.18 2.63 -6.93
N GLY A 84 10.15 3.88 -7.41
CA GLY A 84 11.09 4.42 -8.37
C GLY A 84 12.23 5.24 -7.74
N GLU A 85 13.43 5.06 -8.23
CA GLU A 85 14.65 5.72 -7.74
C GLU A 85 14.59 7.25 -7.77
N ALA A 86 13.89 7.83 -8.76
CA ALA A 86 13.88 9.29 -8.96
C ALA A 86 13.16 10.06 -7.85
N THR A 87 12.25 9.43 -7.14
CA THR A 87 11.35 10.07 -6.16
C THR A 87 11.52 9.56 -4.73
N ALA A 88 12.25 8.45 -4.57
CA ALA A 88 12.59 7.89 -3.28
C ALA A 88 13.83 8.55 -2.66
N GLY A 89 14.05 8.32 -1.37
CA GLY A 89 15.25 8.77 -0.66
C GLY A 89 16.48 7.90 -0.96
N GLU A 90 17.43 7.87 -0.06
CA GLU A 90 18.59 6.97 -0.15
C GLU A 90 18.15 5.53 -0.26
N GLY A 91 18.71 4.77 -1.17
CA GLY A 91 18.36 3.38 -1.42
C GLY A 91 17.39 3.17 -2.58
N GLY A 92 16.81 4.23 -3.15
CA GLY A 92 15.99 4.18 -4.35
C GLY A 92 14.60 3.56 -4.17
N THR A 93 14.14 3.35 -2.93
CA THR A 93 12.81 2.80 -2.61
C THR A 93 12.10 3.62 -1.57
N THR A 94 10.78 3.55 -1.57
CA THR A 94 9.95 4.02 -0.46
C THR A 94 9.63 2.84 0.46
N ARG A 95 9.27 3.15 1.70
CA ARG A 95 8.87 2.16 2.70
C ARG A 95 7.39 2.30 2.98
N THR A 96 6.65 1.21 2.81
CA THR A 96 5.20 1.16 3.07
C THR A 96 4.92 0.20 4.23
N GLU A 97 4.23 0.70 5.23
CA GLU A 97 3.79 -0.09 6.39
C GLU A 97 2.27 -0.24 6.37
N PHE A 98 1.83 -1.48 6.51
CA PHE A 98 0.42 -1.81 6.71
C PHE A 98 0.23 -2.25 8.15
N ALA A 99 -0.65 -1.58 8.88
CA ALA A 99 -1.05 -1.99 10.22
C ALA A 99 -2.52 -2.41 10.20
N PHE A 100 -2.80 -3.53 10.84
CA PHE A 100 -4.14 -4.13 10.93
C PHE A 100 -4.52 -4.21 12.41
N GLU A 101 -5.40 -3.33 12.85
CA GLU A 101 -5.80 -3.24 14.25
C GLU A 101 -7.25 -3.69 14.42
N PRO A 102 -7.53 -4.65 15.33
CA PRO A 102 -8.90 -5.05 15.60
C PRO A 102 -9.65 -3.91 16.31
N VAL A 103 -10.84 -3.61 15.82
CA VAL A 103 -11.77 -2.67 16.44
C VAL A 103 -13.13 -3.34 16.57
N ASP A 104 -14.01 -2.77 17.40
CA ASP A 104 -15.36 -3.30 17.66
C ASP A 104 -15.32 -4.79 18.05
N ASP A 105 -14.56 -5.11 19.08
CA ASP A 105 -14.36 -6.47 19.60
C ASP A 105 -13.86 -7.47 18.52
N GLY A 106 -13.10 -6.99 17.56
CA GLY A 106 -12.54 -7.80 16.47
C GLY A 106 -13.45 -7.98 15.26
N ALA A 107 -14.65 -7.42 15.28
CA ALA A 107 -15.58 -7.52 14.14
C ALA A 107 -15.14 -6.70 12.93
N ARG A 108 -14.41 -5.61 13.17
CA ARG A 108 -13.83 -4.76 12.12
C ARG A 108 -12.34 -4.62 12.31
N THR A 109 -11.68 -4.20 11.26
CA THR A 109 -10.24 -3.93 11.24
C THR A 109 -10.01 -2.48 10.82
N LEU A 110 -9.24 -1.74 11.62
CA LEU A 110 -8.67 -0.47 11.18
C LEU A 110 -7.39 -0.79 10.41
N VAL A 111 -7.39 -0.48 9.12
CA VAL A 111 -6.21 -0.59 8.26
C VAL A 111 -5.55 0.77 8.17
N THR A 112 -4.27 0.84 8.49
CA THR A 112 -3.47 2.05 8.37
C THR A 112 -2.31 1.77 7.43
N ILE A 113 -2.15 2.61 6.40
CA ILE A 113 -1.06 2.50 5.43
C ILE A 113 -0.23 3.78 5.52
N THR A 114 1.05 3.62 5.83
CA THR A 114 2.01 4.74 5.90
C THR A 114 3.11 4.50 4.89
N GLU A 115 3.33 5.45 4.00
CA GLU A 115 4.46 5.39 3.07
C GLU A 115 5.41 6.54 3.34
N SER A 116 6.68 6.22 3.52
CA SER A 116 7.75 7.13 3.93
C SER A 116 8.97 6.98 3.02
N SER A 117 10.03 7.71 3.34
CA SER A 117 11.29 7.72 2.59
C SER A 117 11.16 8.36 1.20
N TRP A 118 10.21 9.28 1.05
CA TRP A 118 10.12 10.14 -0.12
C TRP A 118 11.20 11.22 -0.07
N ARG A 119 11.72 11.62 -1.23
CA ARG A 119 12.61 12.79 -1.29
C ARG A 119 11.84 14.05 -0.93
N PRO A 120 12.36 14.87 -0.01
CA PRO A 120 11.71 16.14 0.37
C PRO A 120 11.95 17.23 -0.68
N THR A 121 11.48 16.98 -1.89
CA THR A 121 11.60 17.83 -3.08
C THR A 121 10.23 18.00 -3.73
N PRO A 122 10.03 18.99 -4.62
CA PRO A 122 8.77 19.12 -5.35
C PRO A 122 8.38 17.84 -6.11
N ASP A 123 9.34 17.16 -6.74
CA ASP A 123 9.07 15.90 -7.45
C ASP A 123 8.70 14.77 -6.48
N GLY A 124 9.41 14.66 -5.36
CA GLY A 124 9.08 13.70 -4.31
C GLY A 124 7.70 13.93 -3.71
N ALA A 125 7.32 15.19 -3.51
CA ALA A 125 5.98 15.54 -3.03
C ALA A 125 4.89 15.15 -4.04
N ARG A 126 5.07 15.44 -5.30
CA ARG A 126 4.12 15.06 -6.36
C ARG A 126 3.92 13.54 -6.41
N ALA A 127 5.03 12.80 -6.34
CA ALA A 127 4.97 11.34 -6.32
C ALA A 127 4.27 10.80 -5.07
N ALA A 128 4.54 11.40 -3.91
CA ALA A 128 3.89 11.04 -2.65
C ALA A 128 2.38 11.29 -2.71
N PHE A 129 1.93 12.43 -3.25
CA PHE A 129 0.51 12.72 -3.42
C PHE A 129 -0.17 11.72 -4.35
N GLY A 130 0.49 11.32 -5.44
CA GLY A 130 0.00 10.30 -6.34
C GLY A 130 -0.18 8.94 -5.65
N ASN A 131 0.78 8.53 -4.84
CA ASN A 131 0.69 7.29 -4.08
C ASN A 131 -0.33 7.39 -2.94
N CYS A 132 -0.48 8.55 -2.32
CA CYS A 132 -1.53 8.79 -1.32
C CYS A 132 -2.93 8.57 -1.93
N GLU A 133 -3.18 9.10 -3.11
CA GLU A 133 -4.40 8.82 -3.88
C GLU A 133 -4.52 7.31 -4.18
N GLY A 134 -3.45 6.69 -4.64
CA GLY A 134 -3.43 5.26 -4.98
C GLY A 134 -3.75 4.36 -3.80
N TRP A 135 -3.15 4.62 -2.63
CA TRP A 135 -3.43 3.85 -1.42
C TRP A 135 -4.83 4.10 -0.87
N THR A 136 -5.35 5.32 -0.98
CA THR A 136 -6.74 5.62 -0.61
C THR A 136 -7.71 4.86 -1.52
N SER A 137 -7.45 4.84 -2.83
CA SER A 137 -8.23 4.07 -3.78
C SER A 137 -8.16 2.56 -3.48
N MET A 138 -6.97 2.06 -3.14
CA MET A 138 -6.79 0.65 -2.76
C MET A 138 -7.61 0.29 -1.51
N LEU A 139 -7.64 1.13 -0.48
CA LEU A 139 -8.44 0.89 0.71
C LEU A 139 -9.94 0.81 0.40
N ASN A 140 -10.43 1.71 -0.44
CA ASN A 140 -11.83 1.67 -0.88
C ASN A 140 -12.11 0.39 -1.68
N ALA A 141 -11.21 -0.01 -2.56
CA ALA A 141 -11.34 -1.23 -3.34
C ALA A 141 -11.29 -2.49 -2.46
N LEU A 142 -10.41 -2.53 -1.47
CA LEU A 142 -10.30 -3.60 -0.49
C LEU A 142 -11.62 -3.76 0.29
N LYS A 143 -12.18 -2.64 0.76
CA LYS A 143 -13.47 -2.63 1.45
C LYS A 143 -14.60 -3.16 0.58
N ALA A 144 -14.70 -2.67 -0.64
CA ALA A 144 -15.73 -3.13 -1.59
C ALA A 144 -15.58 -4.61 -1.92
N TRP A 145 -14.35 -5.07 -2.09
CA TRP A 145 -14.07 -6.47 -2.38
C TRP A 145 -14.44 -7.39 -1.21
N LEU A 146 -13.95 -7.12 -0.02
CA LEU A 146 -14.18 -7.98 1.13
C LEU A 146 -15.62 -7.96 1.64
N GLU A 147 -16.25 -6.78 1.65
CA GLU A 147 -17.60 -6.65 2.19
C GLU A 147 -18.70 -6.96 1.17
N HIS A 148 -18.44 -6.73 -0.12
CA HIS A 148 -19.47 -6.80 -1.15
C HIS A 148 -19.10 -7.62 -2.40
N GLY A 149 -17.87 -8.10 -2.52
CA GLY A 149 -17.40 -8.85 -3.69
C GLY A 149 -17.34 -8.03 -4.97
N VAL A 150 -17.18 -6.71 -4.86
CA VAL A 150 -17.15 -5.79 -5.99
C VAL A 150 -15.70 -5.36 -6.29
N ASN A 151 -15.31 -5.40 -7.55
CA ASN A 151 -14.03 -4.90 -8.03
C ASN A 151 -14.16 -3.44 -8.47
N LEU A 152 -13.78 -2.49 -7.60
CA LEU A 152 -13.81 -1.06 -7.92
C LEU A 152 -12.62 -0.61 -8.77
N ARG A 153 -11.55 -1.37 -8.78
CA ARG A 153 -10.29 -0.97 -9.40
C ARG A 153 -10.30 -1.10 -10.92
N GLU A 154 -11.04 -2.06 -11.43
CA GLU A 154 -11.15 -2.31 -12.87
C GLU A 154 -11.77 -1.11 -13.58
N GLY A 155 -11.07 -0.59 -14.60
CA GLY A 155 -11.53 0.56 -15.36
C GLY A 155 -11.56 1.88 -14.59
N PHE A 156 -10.90 1.98 -13.43
CA PHE A 156 -10.94 3.21 -12.62
C PHE A 156 -10.06 4.32 -13.19
N TYR A 157 -8.85 4.00 -13.63
CA TYR A 157 -7.91 4.99 -14.18
C TYR A 157 -7.88 4.99 -15.72
N ARG A 158 -8.13 3.84 -16.35
CA ARG A 158 -8.16 3.68 -17.82
C ARG A 158 -9.07 2.55 -18.25
#